data_f144c0a4bfb9e214f548e2c7512b2419
#
_entry.id   f144c0a4bfb9e214f548e2c7512b2419
#
_cell.length_a   1.000
_cell.length_b   1.000
_cell.length_c   1.000
_cell.angle_alpha   90.00
_cell.angle_beta   90.00
_cell.angle_gamma   90.00
#
_symmetry.space_group_name_H-M   'P 1'
#
loop_
_entity.id
_entity.type
_entity.pdbx_description
1 polymer ?
#
loop_
_entity_poly.entity_id
_entity_poly.type
_entity_poly.pdbx_seq_one_letter_code
_entity_poly.pdbx_strand_id
1 'polypeptide(L)'
;MYLLDTDTVSNYLDRRRGNKRLRQRIEQEAPETIWISIITFEEIMKGVLNLLNQARKHPRNAVKIVAYYRLLQNLANDLGYFQILPYDTDAEVKYQDIPAAVRQQHPQDSHIAAIALANDFTLITSNTRHFSKIPGLRTEDWSV
;
A
#
# COMPACT_ATOMS: atom_id res chain seq x y z
N MET A 1 -10.83 10.36 7.22
CA MET A 1 -10.58 9.12 6.49
C MET A 1 -9.14 9.09 6.01
N TYR A 2 -8.48 7.96 6.17
CA TYR A 2 -7.05 7.79 5.92
C TYR A 2 -6.82 6.66 4.93
N LEU A 3 -5.95 6.90 3.96
CA LEU A 3 -5.48 5.90 3.01
C LEU A 3 -4.01 5.58 3.31
N LEU A 4 -3.71 4.33 3.62
CA LEU A 4 -2.33 3.91 3.85
C LEU A 4 -1.67 3.57 2.51
N ASP A 5 -0.46 4.10 2.25
CA ASP A 5 0.31 3.68 1.09
C ASP A 5 0.91 2.27 1.27
N THR A 6 1.51 1.73 0.23
CA THR A 6 2.04 0.36 0.24
C THR A 6 3.13 0.16 1.28
N ASP A 7 4.06 1.11 1.41
CA ASP A 7 5.16 1.01 2.38
C ASP A 7 4.63 1.09 3.82
N THR A 8 3.65 1.94 4.06
CA THR A 8 2.98 2.06 5.36
C THR A 8 2.28 0.76 5.74
N VAL A 9 1.53 0.14 4.82
CA VAL A 9 0.88 -1.16 5.06
C VAL A 9 1.91 -2.25 5.32
N SER A 10 2.94 -2.34 4.50
CA SER A 10 4.02 -3.32 4.66
C SER A 10 4.72 -3.19 6.02
N ASN A 11 4.98 -1.96 6.43
CA ASN A 11 5.57 -1.66 7.74
C ASN A 11 4.64 -2.04 8.89
N TYR A 12 3.36 -1.75 8.78
CA TYR A 12 2.35 -2.12 9.77
C TYR A 12 2.21 -3.63 9.93
N LEU A 13 2.23 -4.38 8.82
CA LEU A 13 2.12 -5.85 8.83
C LEU A 13 3.39 -6.56 9.32
N ASP A 14 4.55 -5.90 9.24
CA ASP A 14 5.81 -6.47 9.75
C ASP A 14 5.87 -6.34 11.28
N ARG A 15 5.39 -7.36 11.99
CA ARG A 15 5.35 -7.38 13.45
C ARG A 15 6.73 -7.39 14.11
N ARG A 16 7.77 -7.79 13.39
CA ARG A 16 9.14 -7.93 13.95
C ARG A 16 9.95 -6.65 13.78
N ARG A 17 9.86 -6.00 12.60
CA ARG A 17 10.70 -4.87 12.21
C ARG A 17 9.89 -3.57 12.02
N GLY A 18 8.57 -3.67 12.03
CA GLY A 18 7.68 -2.55 11.81
C GLY A 18 7.82 -1.44 12.86
N ASN A 19 7.54 -0.23 12.45
CA ASN A 19 7.60 0.95 13.31
C ASN A 19 6.50 0.90 14.37
N LYS A 20 6.90 0.92 15.64
CA LYS A 20 5.97 0.83 16.78
C LYS A 20 5.04 2.04 16.88
N ARG A 21 5.54 3.24 16.57
CA ARG A 21 4.76 4.48 16.62
C ARG A 21 3.66 4.48 15.55
N LEU A 22 4.03 4.09 14.33
CA LEU A 22 3.06 3.89 13.24
C LEU A 22 1.96 2.91 13.64
N ARG A 23 2.35 1.75 14.20
CA ARG A 23 1.39 0.73 14.65
C ARG A 23 0.43 1.29 15.69
N GLN A 24 0.97 1.93 16.74
CA GLN A 24 0.16 2.54 17.78
C GLN A 24 -0.82 3.59 17.21
N ARG A 25 -0.35 4.41 16.27
CA ARG A 25 -1.19 5.43 15.65
C ARG A 25 -2.34 4.82 14.86
N ILE A 26 -2.07 3.79 14.06
CA ILE A 26 -3.11 3.07 13.30
C ILE A 26 -4.13 2.42 14.26
N GLU A 27 -3.65 1.77 15.32
CA GLU A 27 -4.50 1.07 16.29
C GLU A 27 -5.34 2.01 17.17
N GLN A 28 -4.97 3.29 17.26
CA GLN A 28 -5.75 4.32 17.96
C GLN A 28 -6.90 4.89 17.13
N GLU A 29 -6.83 4.78 15.81
CA GLU A 29 -7.89 5.23 14.93
C GLU A 29 -9.06 4.24 14.90
N ALA A 30 -10.26 4.73 14.64
CA ALA A 30 -11.41 3.86 14.43
C ALA A 30 -11.21 3.02 13.15
N PRO A 31 -11.38 1.69 13.20
CA PRO A 31 -11.07 0.82 12.06
C PRO A 31 -11.74 1.24 10.75
N GLU A 32 -12.95 1.77 10.82
CA GLU A 32 -13.72 2.25 9.66
C GLU A 32 -13.12 3.50 8.99
N THR A 33 -12.15 4.14 9.62
CA THR A 33 -11.47 5.32 9.07
C THR A 33 -10.19 4.98 8.32
N ILE A 34 -9.71 3.75 8.43
CA ILE A 34 -8.45 3.28 7.85
C ILE A 34 -8.72 2.42 6.61
N TRP A 35 -8.15 2.83 5.49
CA TRP A 35 -8.36 2.20 4.19
C TRP A 35 -7.04 1.93 3.50
N ILE A 36 -7.04 0.95 2.60
CA ILE A 36 -5.97 0.73 1.62
C ILE A 36 -6.55 0.87 0.20
N SER A 37 -5.67 1.06 -0.77
CA SER A 37 -6.09 1.07 -2.17
C SER A 37 -5.98 -0.31 -2.80
N ILE A 38 -6.73 -0.55 -3.88
CA ILE A 38 -6.55 -1.76 -4.70
C ILE A 38 -5.13 -1.83 -5.29
N ILE A 39 -4.48 -0.69 -5.52
CA ILE A 39 -3.09 -0.63 -5.97
C ILE A 39 -2.15 -1.20 -4.91
N THR A 40 -2.31 -0.81 -3.65
CA THR A 40 -1.54 -1.36 -2.52
C THR A 40 -1.75 -2.87 -2.40
N PHE A 41 -2.99 -3.34 -2.51
CA PHE A 41 -3.31 -4.76 -2.53
C PHE A 41 -2.56 -5.49 -3.65
N GLU A 42 -2.62 -4.98 -4.87
CA GLU A 42 -1.88 -5.52 -6.03
C GLU A 42 -0.38 -5.60 -5.77
N GLU A 43 0.24 -4.52 -5.32
CA GLU A 43 1.68 -4.47 -5.09
C GLU A 43 2.15 -5.49 -4.04
N ILE A 44 1.44 -5.61 -2.94
CA ILE A 44 1.77 -6.55 -1.86
C ILE A 44 1.60 -7.99 -2.35
N MET A 45 0.49 -8.31 -3.01
CA MET A 45 0.23 -9.65 -3.55
C MET A 45 1.23 -10.01 -4.64
N LYS A 46 1.57 -9.07 -5.53
CA LYS A 46 2.57 -9.26 -6.58
C LYS A 46 3.95 -9.59 -5.99
N GLY A 47 4.34 -8.96 -4.90
CA GLY A 47 5.59 -9.24 -4.21
C GLY A 47 5.71 -10.70 -3.80
N VAL A 48 4.71 -11.27 -3.13
CA VAL A 48 4.73 -12.67 -2.69
C VAL A 48 4.59 -13.64 -3.86
N LEU A 49 3.79 -13.31 -4.88
CA LEU A 49 3.65 -14.14 -6.08
C LEU A 49 4.96 -14.22 -6.85
N ASN A 50 5.73 -13.14 -6.93
CA ASN A 50 7.06 -13.14 -7.54
C ASN A 50 8.03 -14.05 -6.77
N LEU A 51 8.00 -14.03 -5.44
CA LEU A 51 8.81 -14.94 -4.61
C LEU A 51 8.46 -16.42 -4.89
N LEU A 52 7.17 -16.73 -4.95
CA LEU A 52 6.69 -18.07 -5.30
C LEU A 52 7.15 -18.50 -6.70
N ASN A 53 7.01 -17.63 -7.69
CA ASN A 53 7.42 -17.93 -9.07
C ASN A 53 8.91 -18.21 -9.16
N GLN A 54 9.75 -17.46 -8.45
CA GLN A 54 11.19 -17.69 -8.39
C GLN A 54 11.53 -19.01 -7.69
N ALA A 55 10.88 -19.30 -6.56
CA ALA A 55 11.12 -20.52 -5.79
C ALA A 55 10.74 -21.78 -6.58
N ARG A 56 9.67 -21.73 -7.39
CA ARG A 56 9.21 -22.85 -8.23
C ARG A 56 10.20 -23.24 -9.32
N LYS A 57 11.12 -22.37 -9.71
CA LYS A 57 12.14 -22.66 -10.75
C LYS A 57 13.19 -23.66 -10.28
N HIS A 58 13.30 -23.90 -8.97
CA HIS A 58 14.32 -24.77 -8.39
C HIS A 58 13.65 -25.86 -7.53
N PRO A 59 13.79 -27.16 -7.92
CA PRO A 59 13.15 -28.27 -7.18
C PRO A 59 13.60 -28.40 -5.72
N ARG A 60 14.77 -27.85 -5.38
CA ARG A 60 15.35 -27.90 -4.02
C ARG A 60 14.74 -26.86 -3.06
N ASN A 61 13.85 -26.00 -3.53
CA ASN A 61 13.26 -24.92 -2.74
C ASN A 61 11.94 -25.30 -2.04
N ALA A 62 11.68 -26.58 -1.79
CA ALA A 62 10.43 -27.04 -1.19
C ALA A 62 10.09 -26.31 0.14
N VAL A 63 11.10 -26.08 1.00
CA VAL A 63 10.91 -25.35 2.27
C VAL A 63 10.49 -23.90 2.03
N LYS A 64 11.12 -23.22 1.07
CA LYS A 64 10.78 -21.86 0.68
C LYS A 64 9.38 -21.78 0.06
N ILE A 65 9.01 -22.75 -0.77
CA ILE A 65 7.67 -22.80 -1.39
C ILE A 65 6.59 -22.87 -0.31
N VAL A 66 6.77 -23.75 0.69
CA VAL A 66 5.84 -23.85 1.82
C VAL A 66 5.77 -22.53 2.60
N ALA A 67 6.92 -21.92 2.90
CA ALA A 67 6.99 -20.65 3.61
C ALA A 67 6.30 -19.51 2.85
N TYR A 68 6.46 -19.44 1.53
CA TYR A 68 5.83 -18.41 0.70
C TYR A 68 4.32 -18.61 0.53
N TYR A 69 3.84 -19.84 0.47
CA TYR A 69 2.40 -20.11 0.51
C TYR A 69 1.79 -19.71 1.86
N ARG A 70 2.51 -19.95 2.96
CA ARG A 70 2.08 -19.48 4.27
C ARG A 70 2.05 -17.96 4.33
N LEU A 71 3.06 -17.28 3.78
CA LEU A 71 3.09 -15.83 3.66
C LEU A 71 1.91 -15.30 2.84
N LEU A 72 1.63 -15.94 1.70
CA LEU A 72 0.48 -15.58 0.86
C LEU A 72 -0.85 -15.70 1.64
N GLN A 73 -1.03 -16.79 2.38
CA GLN A 73 -2.24 -16.99 3.19
C GLN A 73 -2.36 -15.93 4.30
N ASN A 74 -1.26 -15.63 4.99
CA ASN A 74 -1.24 -14.63 6.04
C ASN A 74 -1.55 -13.23 5.49
N LEU A 75 -0.95 -12.86 4.35
CA LEU A 75 -1.21 -11.58 3.70
C LEU A 75 -2.65 -11.46 3.21
N ALA A 76 -3.21 -12.52 2.64
CA ALA A 76 -4.62 -12.53 2.24
C ALA A 76 -5.55 -12.30 3.43
N ASN A 77 -5.28 -12.94 4.57
CA ASN A 77 -6.04 -12.75 5.80
C ASN A 77 -5.86 -11.33 6.36
N ASP A 78 -4.63 -10.85 6.46
CA ASP A 78 -4.32 -9.54 7.03
C ASP A 78 -4.90 -8.39 6.19
N LEU A 79 -4.75 -8.46 4.86
CA LEU A 79 -5.32 -7.46 3.95
C LEU A 79 -6.85 -7.48 3.93
N GLY A 80 -7.46 -8.63 4.23
CA GLY A 80 -8.91 -8.78 4.32
C GLY A 80 -9.56 -7.99 5.48
N TYR A 81 -8.78 -7.54 6.46
CA TYR A 81 -9.28 -6.67 7.53
C TYR A 81 -9.41 -5.21 7.11
N PHE A 82 -8.75 -4.80 6.04
CA PHE A 82 -8.83 -3.43 5.55
C PHE A 82 -10.00 -3.26 4.59
N GLN A 83 -10.61 -2.09 4.63
CA GLN A 83 -11.48 -1.63 3.56
C GLN A 83 -10.61 -1.22 2.38
N ILE A 84 -11.03 -1.57 1.16
CA ILE A 84 -10.24 -1.35 -0.06
C ILE A 84 -10.96 -0.34 -0.94
N LEU A 85 -10.27 0.77 -1.27
CA LEU A 85 -10.73 1.74 -2.26
C LEU A 85 -10.42 1.25 -3.68
N PRO A 86 -11.40 1.33 -4.58
CA PRO A 86 -11.19 0.94 -5.98
C PRO A 86 -10.39 1.99 -6.75
N TYR A 87 -9.81 1.57 -7.86
CA TYR A 87 -9.33 2.47 -8.90
C TYR A 87 -10.43 2.62 -9.98
N ASP A 88 -11.25 3.61 -9.81
CA ASP A 88 -12.41 3.87 -10.66
C ASP A 88 -12.17 5.03 -11.64
N THR A 89 -13.21 5.41 -12.37
CA THR A 89 -13.14 6.51 -13.35
C THR A 89 -12.74 7.83 -12.70
N ASP A 90 -13.22 8.12 -11.48
CA ASP A 90 -12.87 9.35 -10.78
C ASP A 90 -11.39 9.37 -10.39
N ALA A 91 -10.85 8.22 -9.96
CA ALA A 91 -9.42 8.07 -9.71
C ALA A 91 -8.59 8.27 -10.98
N GLU A 92 -9.02 7.71 -12.12
CA GLU A 92 -8.33 7.90 -13.42
C GLU A 92 -8.32 9.37 -13.83
N VAL A 93 -9.42 10.10 -13.66
CA VAL A 93 -9.47 11.54 -13.94
C VAL A 93 -8.44 12.29 -13.08
N LYS A 94 -8.38 12.00 -11.79
CA LYS A 94 -7.37 12.59 -10.89
C LYS A 94 -5.94 12.21 -11.27
N TYR A 95 -5.72 10.97 -11.71
CA TYR A 95 -4.41 10.51 -12.19
C TYR A 95 -3.94 11.33 -13.39
N GLN A 96 -4.81 11.60 -14.36
CA GLN A 96 -4.46 12.41 -15.53
C GLN A 96 -4.12 13.87 -15.17
N ASP A 97 -4.64 14.39 -14.07
CA ASP A 97 -4.34 15.74 -13.58
C ASP A 97 -2.99 15.83 -12.84
N ILE A 98 -2.40 14.69 -12.44
CA ILE A 98 -1.07 14.66 -11.81
C ILE A 98 -0.01 15.04 -12.85
N PRO A 99 1.00 15.86 -12.50
CA PRO A 99 2.06 16.23 -13.44
C PRO A 99 2.71 15.01 -14.10
N ALA A 100 2.87 15.05 -15.43
CA ALA A 100 3.38 13.93 -16.20
C ALA A 100 4.74 13.42 -15.72
N ALA A 101 5.64 14.31 -15.29
CA ALA A 101 6.94 13.93 -14.74
C ALA A 101 6.81 13.07 -13.48
N VAL A 102 5.86 13.38 -12.60
CA VAL A 102 5.58 12.59 -11.38
C VAL A 102 5.02 11.22 -11.74
N ARG A 103 4.04 11.16 -12.64
CA ARG A 103 3.45 9.90 -13.12
C ARG A 103 4.47 8.96 -13.74
N GLN A 104 5.42 9.51 -14.51
CA GLN A 104 6.45 8.72 -15.18
C GLN A 104 7.48 8.16 -14.19
N GLN A 105 7.87 8.93 -13.17
CA GLN A 105 8.84 8.51 -12.17
C GLN A 105 8.26 7.54 -11.15
N HIS A 106 7.01 7.77 -10.74
CA HIS A 106 6.35 7.03 -9.67
C HIS A 106 4.90 6.67 -10.05
N PRO A 107 4.70 5.77 -11.04
CA PRO A 107 3.35 5.49 -11.56
C PRO A 107 2.43 4.86 -10.50
N GLN A 108 2.92 3.94 -9.67
CA GLN A 108 2.09 3.31 -8.64
C GLN A 108 1.74 4.28 -7.51
N ASP A 109 2.70 5.06 -7.03
CA ASP A 109 2.43 6.11 -6.05
C ASP A 109 1.44 7.14 -6.59
N SER A 110 1.52 7.47 -7.88
CA SER A 110 0.59 8.37 -8.55
C SER A 110 -0.84 7.79 -8.63
N HIS A 111 -0.98 6.50 -8.86
CA HIS A 111 -2.28 5.82 -8.81
C HIS A 111 -2.89 5.84 -7.40
N ILE A 112 -2.07 5.59 -6.36
CA ILE A 112 -2.51 5.67 -4.96
C ILE A 112 -2.93 7.10 -4.62
N ALA A 113 -2.14 8.09 -5.00
CA ALA A 113 -2.46 9.50 -4.80
C ALA A 113 -3.77 9.90 -5.48
N ALA A 114 -4.00 9.42 -6.70
CA ALA A 114 -5.23 9.66 -7.45
C ALA A 114 -6.46 9.12 -6.72
N ILE A 115 -6.36 7.94 -6.13
CA ILE A 115 -7.44 7.36 -5.30
C ILE A 115 -7.71 8.24 -4.07
N ALA A 116 -6.65 8.70 -3.38
CA ALA A 116 -6.80 9.59 -2.23
C ALA A 116 -7.48 10.91 -2.60
N LEU A 117 -7.06 11.52 -3.72
CA LEU A 117 -7.66 12.76 -4.24
C LEU A 117 -9.14 12.57 -4.62
N ALA A 118 -9.47 11.48 -5.31
CA ALA A 118 -10.83 11.20 -5.76
C ALA A 118 -11.81 11.00 -4.59
N ASN A 119 -11.32 10.54 -3.45
CA ASN A 119 -12.13 10.25 -2.26
C ASN A 119 -11.95 11.29 -1.14
N ASP A 120 -11.14 12.31 -1.34
CA ASP A 120 -10.81 13.33 -0.34
C ASP A 120 -10.22 12.74 0.95
N PHE A 121 -9.36 11.74 0.83
CA PHE A 121 -8.68 11.09 1.94
C PHE A 121 -7.30 11.70 2.19
N THR A 122 -6.85 11.65 3.43
CA THR A 122 -5.45 11.94 3.78
C THR A 122 -4.61 10.70 3.55
N LEU A 123 -3.54 10.83 2.77
CA LEU A 123 -2.60 9.75 2.50
C LEU A 123 -1.59 9.63 3.64
N ILE A 124 -1.48 8.45 4.23
CA ILE A 124 -0.49 8.15 5.27
C ILE A 124 0.72 7.50 4.60
N THR A 125 1.84 8.21 4.67
CA THR A 125 3.09 7.82 4.00
C THR A 125 4.30 8.35 4.75
N SER A 126 5.38 7.60 4.79
CA SER A 126 6.69 8.09 5.23
C SER A 126 7.46 8.83 4.11
N ASN A 127 6.95 8.74 2.88
CA ASN A 127 7.57 9.32 1.70
C ASN A 127 6.91 10.64 1.28
N THR A 128 6.75 11.54 2.24
CA THR A 128 6.08 12.83 2.04
C THR A 128 6.72 13.67 0.94
N ARG A 129 8.05 13.53 0.72
CA ARG A 129 8.78 14.24 -0.31
C ARG A 129 8.27 13.95 -1.73
N HIS A 130 8.00 12.68 -2.06
CA HIS A 130 7.47 12.29 -3.37
C HIS A 130 6.07 12.83 -3.58
N PHE A 131 5.21 12.68 -2.58
CA PHE A 131 3.81 13.07 -2.67
C PHE A 131 3.59 14.58 -2.56
N SER A 132 4.54 15.35 -2.00
CA SER A 132 4.46 16.82 -1.92
C SER A 132 4.42 17.51 -3.28
N LYS A 133 4.84 16.80 -4.34
CA LYS A 133 4.80 17.30 -5.73
C LYS A 133 3.40 17.18 -6.38
N ILE A 134 2.45 16.57 -5.69
CA ILE A 134 1.09 16.36 -6.20
C ILE A 134 0.16 17.42 -5.61
N PRO A 135 -0.36 18.34 -6.43
CA PRO A 135 -1.21 19.43 -5.95
C PRO A 135 -2.50 18.90 -5.30
N GLY A 136 -2.87 19.49 -4.17
CA GLY A 136 -4.13 19.19 -3.47
C GLY A 136 -4.12 17.91 -2.62
N LEU A 137 -3.05 17.11 -2.68
CA LEU A 137 -2.94 15.91 -1.87
C LEU A 137 -2.55 16.25 -0.42
N ARG A 138 -3.34 15.78 0.55
CA ARG A 138 -2.97 15.84 1.96
C ARG A 138 -2.20 14.59 2.36
N THR A 139 -1.08 14.77 3.04
CA THR A 139 -0.24 13.66 3.51
C THR A 139 0.11 13.83 4.99
N GLU A 140 0.22 12.71 5.70
CA GLU A 140 0.76 12.67 7.06
C GLU A 140 1.77 11.52 7.17
N ASP A 141 2.81 11.73 7.99
CA ASP A 141 3.75 10.68 8.37
C ASP A 141 3.50 10.28 9.83
N TRP A 142 2.99 9.06 10.02
CA TRP A 142 2.71 8.51 11.34
C TRP A 142 3.87 7.71 11.94
N SER A 143 4.97 7.60 11.20
CA SER A 143 6.16 6.86 11.65
C SER A 143 7.12 7.69 12.51
N VAL A 144 6.90 8.98 12.55
CA VAL A 144 7.75 9.94 13.28
C VAL A 144 7.06 10.59 14.47
#